data_61f3d947a540219b66d4f1af6d515ba3
#
_entry.id   61f3d947a540219b66d4f1af6d515ba3
#
_cell.length_a   1.000
_cell.length_b   1.000
_cell.length_c   1.000
_cell.angle_alpha   90.00
_cell.angle_beta   90.00
_cell.angle_gamma   90.00
#
_symmetry.space_group_name_H-M   'P 1'
#
loop_
_entity.id
_entity.type
_entity.pdbx_description
1 polymer ?
#
loop_
_entity_poly.entity_id
_entity_poly.type
_entity_poly.pdbx_seq_one_letter_code
_entity_poly.pdbx_strand_id
1 'polypeptide(L)'
;MITLMKNTPTLAALFSCVLGSLSAQPPPAAGGSPVNREAAALAEPFVGITTDGKAQPGLFHLRSTGVTTEPVKKAAGAFLAALTPEQRAKTLFPVDDSEWRKWMNVHRYVRQGVSFLEMSEAQRAAAFGLLRASLSAKGLKLSQDIMKLNHTLGELNNNNFTEYGEWLYHITVMGEPSATKPWGWQIDGHHLIINYFVLGDQVVMSPVFVGSEPVIARAGKYQGIAILQEEQSRGLAMVRSLDEGQRKQAILDANKPGNNNYAEGFKDNAVVPRTGLLGANLNAAQRKELLGLVELFVDNMDGGHAQVKMAEVRAHLEQTSFAWVGGSADDSVYYYRIHSPVVLIEFDHQRPANTRHLQKNPQQPIRDHIHVVVRTPNGNDYGKDLLRQHLLAHPH
;
A
#
# COMPACT_ATOMS: atom_id res chain seq x y z
N MET A 1 57.36 -21.76 63.63
CA MET A 1 57.45 -20.87 62.45
C MET A 1 56.32 -21.25 61.53
N ILE A 2 55.17 -20.57 61.67
CA ILE A 2 53.88 -20.94 61.04
C ILE A 2 53.66 -20.01 59.87
N THR A 3 53.60 -20.59 58.67
CA THR A 3 53.36 -19.82 57.45
C THR A 3 51.84 -19.96 57.08
N LEU A 4 51.12 -18.85 57.13
CA LEU A 4 49.71 -18.75 56.73
C LEU A 4 49.63 -18.73 55.19
N MET A 5 48.88 -19.67 54.62
CA MET A 5 48.39 -19.59 53.22
C MET A 5 47.08 -18.80 53.19
N LYS A 6 47.03 -17.74 52.38
CA LYS A 6 45.84 -16.94 52.09
C LYS A 6 45.06 -17.59 50.94
N ASN A 7 43.86 -18.05 51.20
CA ASN A 7 42.91 -18.42 50.15
C ASN A 7 42.16 -17.19 49.64
N THR A 8 42.23 -16.93 48.33
CA THR A 8 41.39 -15.95 47.60
C THR A 8 40.22 -16.70 46.95
N PRO A 9 38.98 -16.27 47.14
CA PRO A 9 37.86 -16.86 46.41
C PRO A 9 37.70 -16.20 45.03
N THR A 10 37.70 -17.03 44.01
CA THR A 10 37.37 -16.62 42.63
C THR A 10 35.87 -16.43 42.50
N LEU A 11 35.44 -15.18 42.23
CA LEU A 11 34.03 -14.84 41.99
C LEU A 11 33.72 -15.18 40.52
N ALA A 12 32.96 -16.25 40.29
CA ALA A 12 32.39 -16.56 38.99
C ALA A 12 31.16 -15.66 38.74
N ALA A 13 31.27 -14.68 37.85
CA ALA A 13 30.15 -13.87 37.39
C ALA A 13 29.31 -14.67 36.36
N LEU A 14 28.15 -15.12 36.76
CA LEU A 14 27.10 -15.66 35.90
C LEU A 14 26.45 -14.52 35.14
N PHE A 15 26.79 -14.38 33.87
CA PHE A 15 26.05 -13.50 32.94
C PHE A 15 24.77 -14.24 32.52
N SER A 16 23.65 -13.90 33.15
CA SER A 16 22.30 -14.26 32.66
C SER A 16 21.95 -13.37 31.48
N CYS A 17 22.07 -13.89 30.27
CA CYS A 17 21.45 -13.29 29.09
C CYS A 17 19.93 -13.40 29.21
N VAL A 18 19.28 -12.33 29.63
CA VAL A 18 17.82 -12.16 29.49
C VAL A 18 17.56 -11.88 28.01
N LEU A 19 17.18 -12.91 27.27
CA LEU A 19 16.55 -12.77 25.95
C LEU A 19 15.17 -12.14 26.15
N GLY A 20 15.12 -10.83 26.12
CA GLY A 20 13.86 -10.09 26.03
C GLY A 20 13.20 -10.40 24.70
N SER A 21 12.12 -11.16 24.73
CA SER A 21 11.19 -11.28 23.60
C SER A 21 10.61 -9.90 23.31
N LEU A 22 11.10 -9.26 22.25
CA LEU A 22 10.44 -8.09 21.64
C LEU A 22 9.12 -8.57 21.02
N SER A 23 8.06 -8.60 21.82
CA SER A 23 6.70 -8.67 21.30
C SER A 23 6.44 -7.39 20.52
N ALA A 24 6.26 -7.50 19.22
CA ALA A 24 5.82 -6.38 18.39
C ALA A 24 4.43 -5.93 18.90
N GLN A 25 4.38 -4.83 19.63
CA GLN A 25 3.10 -4.25 20.02
C GLN A 25 2.32 -3.85 18.77
N PRO A 26 1.02 -4.14 18.70
CA PRO A 26 0.17 -3.62 17.64
C PRO A 26 0.20 -2.09 17.69
N PRO A 27 0.14 -1.42 16.52
CA PRO A 27 0.16 0.03 16.49
C PRO A 27 -0.97 0.60 17.37
N PRO A 28 -0.75 1.67 18.12
CA PRO A 28 -1.80 2.28 18.93
C PRO A 28 -2.96 2.67 18.01
N ALA A 29 -4.18 2.33 18.41
CA ALA A 29 -5.38 2.75 17.73
C ALA A 29 -5.37 4.29 17.64
N ALA A 30 -5.29 4.84 16.43
CA ALA A 30 -5.26 6.28 16.20
C ALA A 30 -6.63 6.86 16.62
N GLY A 31 -6.74 7.31 17.86
CA GLY A 31 -7.88 8.06 18.38
C GLY A 31 -7.86 9.46 17.75
N GLY A 32 -8.93 9.84 17.06
CA GLY A 32 -9.14 11.15 16.46
C GLY A 32 -10.00 11.07 15.20
N SER A 33 -10.69 12.17 14.86
CA SER A 33 -11.38 12.27 13.58
C SER A 33 -10.36 12.20 12.42
N PRO A 34 -10.74 11.80 11.21
CA PRO A 34 -9.87 11.81 10.04
C PRO A 34 -9.18 13.17 9.83
N VAL A 35 -9.88 14.27 10.03
CA VAL A 35 -9.37 15.65 9.91
C VAL A 35 -8.24 15.94 10.89
N ASN A 36 -8.35 15.50 12.16
CA ASN A 36 -7.29 15.70 13.14
C ASN A 36 -6.04 14.88 12.82
N ARG A 37 -6.21 13.67 12.27
CA ARG A 37 -5.10 12.81 11.85
C ARG A 37 -4.37 13.37 10.63
N GLU A 38 -5.11 13.90 9.67
CA GLU A 38 -4.57 14.59 8.50
C GLU A 38 -3.71 15.77 8.90
N ALA A 39 -4.26 16.71 9.69
CA ALA A 39 -3.53 17.90 10.11
C ALA A 39 -2.23 17.56 10.86
N ALA A 40 -2.26 16.56 11.75
CA ALA A 40 -1.08 16.09 12.45
C ALA A 40 -0.03 15.48 11.51
N ALA A 41 -0.45 14.62 10.57
CA ALA A 41 0.45 13.98 9.61
C ALA A 41 1.10 14.98 8.65
N LEU A 42 0.34 15.99 8.19
CA LEU A 42 0.84 17.01 7.27
C LEU A 42 1.77 18.03 7.95
N ALA A 43 1.64 18.24 9.26
CA ALA A 43 2.55 19.08 10.03
C ALA A 43 3.97 18.51 10.14
N GLU A 44 4.11 17.18 10.00
CA GLU A 44 5.42 16.52 10.00
C GLU A 44 6.06 16.55 8.61
N PRO A 45 7.36 16.92 8.50
CA PRO A 45 8.11 16.74 7.26
C PRO A 45 8.02 15.29 6.77
N PHE A 46 7.90 15.10 5.47
CA PHE A 46 7.86 13.78 4.87
C PHE A 46 9.24 13.09 4.98
N VAL A 47 9.27 11.90 5.54
CA VAL A 47 10.44 11.02 5.64
C VAL A 47 10.22 9.73 4.86
N GLY A 48 8.97 9.28 4.78
CA GLY A 48 8.57 7.98 4.23
C GLY A 48 8.59 6.86 5.28
N ILE A 49 8.08 5.70 4.89
CA ILE A 49 8.16 4.49 5.73
C ILE A 49 9.62 4.11 5.91
N THR A 50 10.01 3.81 7.15
CA THR A 50 11.38 3.41 7.51
C THR A 50 11.36 2.19 8.43
N THR A 51 12.52 1.56 8.64
CA THR A 51 12.64 0.44 9.59
C THR A 51 13.04 0.87 11.00
N ASP A 52 13.68 2.03 11.13
CA ASP A 52 14.29 2.53 12.37
C ASP A 52 14.15 4.05 12.55
N GLY A 53 13.32 4.71 11.74
CA GLY A 53 13.13 6.16 11.75
C GLY A 53 14.06 6.92 10.79
N LYS A 54 14.95 6.22 10.07
CA LYS A 54 15.88 6.84 9.12
C LYS A 54 15.73 6.25 7.72
N ALA A 55 15.57 7.09 6.72
CA ALA A 55 15.55 6.65 5.34
C ALA A 55 16.95 6.18 4.91
N GLN A 56 17.02 5.01 4.30
CA GLN A 56 18.26 4.49 3.71
C GLN A 56 18.55 5.25 2.40
N PRO A 57 19.69 5.94 2.26
CA PRO A 57 20.01 6.69 1.06
C PRO A 57 20.48 5.77 -0.08
N GLY A 58 20.46 6.28 -1.31
CA GLY A 58 21.06 5.62 -2.48
C GLY A 58 20.31 4.40 -3.01
N LEU A 59 19.02 4.26 -2.67
CA LEU A 59 18.16 3.18 -3.20
C LEU A 59 17.54 3.55 -4.55
N PHE A 60 17.24 4.83 -4.74
CA PHE A 60 16.57 5.34 -5.94
C PHE A 60 17.46 6.36 -6.63
N HIS A 61 17.55 6.29 -7.96
CA HIS A 61 18.42 7.15 -8.75
C HIS A 61 17.66 7.70 -9.96
N LEU A 62 17.93 8.96 -10.30
CA LEU A 62 17.53 9.51 -11.59
C LEU A 62 18.27 8.76 -12.70
N ARG A 63 17.52 8.08 -13.56
CA ARG A 63 18.05 7.30 -14.67
C ARG A 63 17.00 7.11 -15.76
N SER A 64 17.40 6.84 -16.98
CA SER A 64 16.46 6.33 -17.96
C SER A 64 16.13 4.85 -17.69
N THR A 65 14.87 4.51 -17.79
CA THR A 65 14.36 3.14 -17.71
C THR A 65 14.21 2.51 -19.09
N GLY A 66 14.18 3.33 -20.15
CA GLY A 66 13.87 2.93 -21.52
C GLY A 66 12.38 2.61 -21.75
N VAL A 67 11.51 2.83 -20.75
CA VAL A 67 10.06 2.61 -20.84
C VAL A 67 9.35 3.94 -21.06
N THR A 68 8.66 4.08 -22.20
CA THR A 68 8.01 5.35 -22.54
C THR A 68 6.84 5.69 -21.62
N THR A 69 6.77 6.96 -21.18
CA THR A 69 5.63 7.55 -20.46
C THR A 69 4.72 8.38 -21.40
N GLU A 70 4.99 8.40 -22.69
CA GLU A 70 4.19 9.17 -23.68
C GLU A 70 2.71 8.79 -23.68
N PRO A 71 2.30 7.50 -23.57
CA PRO A 71 0.88 7.14 -23.51
C PRO A 71 0.16 7.78 -22.29
N VAL A 72 0.74 7.72 -21.10
CA VAL A 72 0.12 8.30 -19.90
C VAL A 72 0.12 9.83 -19.94
N LYS A 73 1.18 10.47 -20.45
CA LYS A 73 1.24 11.91 -20.67
C LYS A 73 0.11 12.38 -21.60
N LYS A 74 -0.06 11.71 -22.75
CA LYS A 74 -1.12 12.02 -23.71
C LYS A 74 -2.51 11.85 -23.11
N ALA A 75 -2.72 10.76 -22.37
CA ALA A 75 -4.01 10.48 -21.73
C ALA A 75 -4.34 11.49 -20.62
N ALA A 76 -3.36 11.91 -19.82
CA ALA A 76 -3.53 12.95 -18.81
C ALA A 76 -3.85 14.30 -19.43
N GLY A 77 -3.16 14.67 -20.51
CA GLY A 77 -3.47 15.89 -21.28
C GLY A 77 -4.89 15.88 -21.85
N ALA A 78 -5.33 14.74 -22.41
CA ALA A 78 -6.69 14.57 -22.93
C ALA A 78 -7.75 14.65 -21.81
N PHE A 79 -7.48 14.04 -20.64
CA PHE A 79 -8.35 14.15 -19.47
C PHE A 79 -8.51 15.62 -19.03
N LEU A 80 -7.40 16.33 -18.81
CA LEU A 80 -7.42 17.74 -18.41
C LEU A 80 -8.10 18.64 -19.43
N ALA A 81 -7.96 18.36 -20.72
CA ALA A 81 -8.62 19.11 -21.80
C ALA A 81 -10.14 18.87 -21.87
N ALA A 82 -10.63 17.72 -21.37
CA ALA A 82 -12.05 17.41 -21.34
C ALA A 82 -12.79 18.09 -20.16
N LEU A 83 -12.07 18.60 -19.15
CA LEU A 83 -12.65 19.24 -17.98
C LEU A 83 -13.12 20.66 -18.28
N THR A 84 -14.19 21.11 -17.60
CA THR A 84 -14.54 22.54 -17.58
C THR A 84 -13.45 23.34 -16.85
N PRO A 85 -13.37 24.68 -17.05
CA PRO A 85 -12.42 25.52 -16.31
C PRO A 85 -12.51 25.32 -14.78
N GLU A 86 -13.73 25.23 -14.24
CA GLU A 86 -13.99 25.04 -12.80
C GLU A 86 -13.53 23.67 -12.31
N GLN A 87 -13.82 22.60 -13.08
CA GLN A 87 -13.36 21.25 -12.78
C GLN A 87 -11.83 21.17 -12.84
N ARG A 88 -11.22 21.78 -13.87
CA ARG A 88 -9.76 21.82 -14.01
C ARG A 88 -9.10 22.56 -12.84
N ALA A 89 -9.64 23.70 -12.42
CA ALA A 89 -9.09 24.51 -11.33
C ALA A 89 -9.01 23.74 -9.99
N LYS A 90 -10.00 22.89 -9.70
CA LYS A 90 -9.99 22.07 -8.48
C LYS A 90 -9.24 20.72 -8.62
N THR A 91 -8.81 20.39 -9.83
CA THR A 91 -8.14 19.12 -10.14
C THR A 91 -6.62 19.27 -10.23
N LEU A 92 -6.12 20.45 -10.62
CA LEU A 92 -4.69 20.67 -10.86
C LEU A 92 -4.02 21.35 -9.67
N PHE A 93 -2.95 20.74 -9.18
CA PHE A 93 -2.14 21.18 -8.04
C PHE A 93 -0.66 21.31 -8.44
N PRO A 94 0.16 22.08 -7.71
CA PRO A 94 1.62 22.03 -7.85
C PRO A 94 2.19 20.60 -7.68
N VAL A 95 3.31 20.32 -8.34
CA VAL A 95 3.90 18.96 -8.30
C VAL A 95 4.38 18.51 -6.93
N ASP A 96 4.77 19.45 -6.07
CA ASP A 96 5.24 19.22 -4.71
C ASP A 96 4.16 19.46 -3.64
N ASP A 97 2.91 19.68 -4.06
CA ASP A 97 1.79 19.95 -3.16
C ASP A 97 1.59 18.85 -2.12
N SER A 98 1.13 19.25 -0.94
CA SER A 98 0.76 18.34 0.15
C SER A 98 -0.46 17.46 -0.21
N GLU A 99 -1.19 17.78 -1.26
CA GLU A 99 -2.34 17.02 -1.76
C GLU A 99 -1.99 15.54 -2.02
N TRP A 100 -0.75 15.23 -2.47
CA TRP A 100 -0.27 13.85 -2.56
C TRP A 100 -0.50 13.02 -1.30
N ARG A 101 -0.39 13.65 -0.12
CA ARG A 101 -0.48 12.99 1.19
C ARG A 101 -1.89 12.98 1.78
N LYS A 102 -2.83 13.66 1.13
CA LYS A 102 -4.23 13.77 1.55
C LYS A 102 -5.07 12.70 0.89
N TRP A 103 -4.99 11.49 1.40
CA TRP A 103 -5.82 10.38 0.95
C TRP A 103 -6.30 9.54 2.13
N MET A 104 -7.48 8.94 1.98
CA MET A 104 -8.08 8.12 3.02
C MET A 104 -8.97 7.03 2.43
N ASN A 105 -8.79 5.81 2.92
CA ASN A 105 -9.52 4.63 2.48
C ASN A 105 -10.99 4.53 2.96
N VAL A 106 -11.48 5.49 3.75
CA VAL A 106 -12.87 5.51 4.25
C VAL A 106 -13.80 6.35 3.35
N HIS A 107 -15.10 6.05 3.38
CA HIS A 107 -16.10 6.77 2.58
C HIS A 107 -16.32 8.22 3.05
N ARG A 108 -16.36 8.47 4.36
CA ARG A 108 -16.59 9.81 4.94
C ARG A 108 -15.28 10.59 5.06
N TYR A 109 -14.77 11.06 3.93
CA TYR A 109 -13.60 11.92 3.84
C TYR A 109 -13.81 12.97 2.74
N VAL A 110 -13.40 14.22 3.01
CA VAL A 110 -13.50 15.32 2.03
C VAL A 110 -12.32 15.24 1.07
N ARG A 111 -12.61 14.95 -0.19
CA ARG A 111 -11.63 14.78 -1.25
C ARG A 111 -11.57 15.99 -2.16
N GLN A 112 -10.39 16.27 -2.68
CA GLN A 112 -10.17 17.29 -3.71
C GLN A 112 -10.28 16.68 -5.11
N GLY A 113 -10.18 17.50 -6.12
CA GLY A 113 -10.27 17.08 -7.52
C GLY A 113 -11.70 16.92 -8.02
N VAL A 114 -11.82 16.49 -9.26
CA VAL A 114 -13.12 16.21 -9.88
C VAL A 114 -13.53 14.76 -9.62
N SER A 115 -14.74 14.53 -9.14
CA SER A 115 -15.27 13.18 -8.94
C SER A 115 -15.84 12.60 -10.22
N PHE A 116 -15.82 11.25 -10.34
CA PHE A 116 -16.51 10.57 -11.44
C PHE A 116 -18.02 10.86 -11.44
N LEU A 117 -18.59 11.17 -10.28
CA LEU A 117 -20.01 11.54 -10.16
C LEU A 117 -20.33 12.85 -10.90
N GLU A 118 -19.42 13.84 -10.82
CA GLU A 118 -19.57 15.16 -11.47
C GLU A 118 -19.24 15.14 -12.97
N MET A 119 -18.56 14.09 -13.44
CA MET A 119 -18.11 13.97 -14.83
C MET A 119 -19.26 13.61 -15.77
N SER A 120 -19.27 14.20 -16.96
CA SER A 120 -20.04 13.68 -18.10
C SER A 120 -19.49 12.31 -18.55
N GLU A 121 -20.23 11.60 -19.40
CA GLU A 121 -19.76 10.32 -19.97
C GLU A 121 -18.43 10.48 -20.74
N ALA A 122 -18.28 11.56 -21.51
CA ALA A 122 -17.05 11.84 -22.25
C ALA A 122 -15.87 12.09 -21.29
N GLN A 123 -16.10 12.82 -20.21
CA GLN A 123 -15.08 13.06 -19.17
C GLN A 123 -14.71 11.79 -18.42
N ARG A 124 -15.68 10.93 -18.07
CA ARG A 124 -15.41 9.60 -17.47
C ARG A 124 -14.61 8.72 -18.42
N ALA A 125 -14.94 8.73 -19.72
CA ALA A 125 -14.17 7.98 -20.72
C ALA A 125 -12.70 8.46 -20.80
N ALA A 126 -12.46 9.77 -20.71
CA ALA A 126 -11.10 10.34 -20.65
C ALA A 126 -10.39 9.97 -19.35
N ALA A 127 -11.06 10.01 -18.19
CA ALA A 127 -10.53 9.58 -16.91
C ALA A 127 -10.13 8.08 -16.93
N PHE A 128 -10.99 7.21 -17.44
CA PHE A 128 -10.64 5.80 -17.64
C PHE A 128 -9.55 5.63 -18.72
N GLY A 129 -9.42 6.55 -19.66
CA GLY A 129 -8.30 6.61 -20.59
C GLY A 129 -6.96 6.82 -19.88
N LEU A 130 -6.93 7.71 -18.89
CA LEU A 130 -5.76 7.96 -18.04
C LEU A 130 -5.40 6.69 -17.24
N LEU A 131 -6.36 6.08 -16.56
CA LEU A 131 -6.14 4.85 -15.81
C LEU A 131 -5.63 3.72 -16.73
N ARG A 132 -6.21 3.57 -17.92
CA ARG A 132 -5.80 2.54 -18.91
C ARG A 132 -4.38 2.74 -19.42
N ALA A 133 -3.93 3.99 -19.55
CA ALA A 133 -2.58 4.30 -19.98
C ALA A 133 -1.52 4.10 -18.88
N SER A 134 -1.94 4.05 -17.62
CA SER A 134 -1.08 3.95 -16.44
C SER A 134 -1.04 2.54 -15.84
N LEU A 135 -2.10 1.77 -16.01
CA LEU A 135 -2.32 0.49 -15.36
C LEU A 135 -2.34 -0.65 -16.39
N SER A 136 -2.01 -1.83 -15.91
CA SER A 136 -2.25 -3.06 -16.68
C SER A 136 -3.75 -3.33 -16.85
N ALA A 137 -4.11 -4.26 -17.72
CA ALA A 137 -5.51 -4.70 -17.84
C ALA A 137 -6.06 -5.23 -16.49
N LYS A 138 -5.21 -5.93 -15.69
CA LYS A 138 -5.54 -6.40 -14.34
C LYS A 138 -5.77 -5.22 -13.39
N GLY A 139 -4.86 -4.26 -13.33
CA GLY A 139 -4.96 -3.10 -12.45
C GLY A 139 -6.15 -2.20 -12.77
N LEU A 140 -6.42 -1.96 -14.06
CA LEU A 140 -7.62 -1.24 -14.50
C LEU A 140 -8.91 -1.97 -14.10
N LYS A 141 -8.97 -3.29 -14.34
CA LYS A 141 -10.12 -4.11 -13.96
C LYS A 141 -10.34 -4.08 -12.44
N LEU A 142 -9.28 -4.26 -11.66
CA LEU A 142 -9.33 -4.19 -10.19
C LEU A 142 -9.90 -2.85 -9.71
N SER A 143 -9.40 -1.74 -10.27
CA SER A 143 -9.91 -0.40 -9.92
C SER A 143 -11.40 -0.25 -10.22
N GLN A 144 -11.85 -0.67 -11.40
CA GLN A 144 -13.26 -0.62 -11.77
C GLN A 144 -14.12 -1.55 -10.91
N ASP A 145 -13.62 -2.73 -10.55
CA ASP A 145 -14.36 -3.69 -9.73
C ASP A 145 -14.50 -3.21 -8.28
N ILE A 146 -13.49 -2.51 -7.73
CA ILE A 146 -13.60 -1.84 -6.42
C ILE A 146 -14.71 -0.77 -6.44
N MET A 147 -14.75 0.07 -7.49
CA MET A 147 -15.81 1.08 -7.67
C MET A 147 -17.21 0.45 -7.69
N LYS A 148 -17.36 -0.68 -8.40
CA LYS A 148 -18.63 -1.45 -8.47
C LYS A 148 -18.97 -2.14 -7.17
N LEU A 149 -17.98 -2.66 -6.44
CA LEU A 149 -18.20 -3.25 -5.10
C LEU A 149 -18.59 -2.20 -4.08
N ASN A 150 -18.16 -0.95 -4.23
CA ASN A 150 -18.67 0.15 -3.42
C ASN A 150 -20.18 0.39 -3.67
N HIS A 151 -20.67 0.22 -4.91
CA HIS A 151 -22.12 0.20 -5.17
C HIS A 151 -22.81 -1.00 -4.50
N THR A 152 -22.21 -2.20 -4.56
CA THR A 152 -22.73 -3.38 -3.85
C THR A 152 -22.83 -3.14 -2.35
N LEU A 153 -21.85 -2.44 -1.77
CA LEU A 153 -21.93 -2.01 -0.37
C LEU A 153 -23.12 -1.08 -0.11
N GLY A 154 -23.42 -0.18 -1.06
CA GLY A 154 -24.61 0.67 -1.01
C GLY A 154 -25.92 -0.15 -0.99
N GLU A 155 -26.01 -1.18 -1.85
CA GLU A 155 -27.16 -2.11 -1.85
C GLU A 155 -27.31 -2.82 -0.50
N LEU A 156 -26.21 -3.28 0.12
CA LEU A 156 -26.20 -3.92 1.44
C LEU A 156 -26.55 -2.95 2.59
N ASN A 157 -26.48 -1.64 2.34
CA ASN A 157 -26.80 -0.57 3.29
C ASN A 157 -28.09 0.18 2.87
N ASN A 158 -29.15 -0.54 2.55
CA ASN A 158 -30.48 -0.01 2.21
C ASN A 158 -30.45 0.94 1.00
N ASN A 159 -29.66 0.63 -0.03
CA ASN A 159 -29.47 1.45 -1.23
C ASN A 159 -28.92 2.85 -0.93
N ASN A 160 -28.04 2.96 0.05
CA ASN A 160 -27.39 4.23 0.41
C ASN A 160 -26.27 4.60 -0.58
N PHE A 161 -26.62 4.95 -1.81
CA PHE A 161 -25.65 5.34 -2.85
C PHE A 161 -25.08 6.73 -2.68
N THR A 162 -25.59 7.51 -1.74
CA THR A 162 -24.99 8.81 -1.35
C THR A 162 -23.66 8.62 -0.64
N GLU A 163 -23.53 7.56 0.18
CA GLU A 163 -22.29 7.22 0.89
C GLU A 163 -21.46 6.15 0.17
N TYR A 164 -22.09 5.26 -0.59
CA TYR A 164 -21.47 4.06 -1.20
C TYR A 164 -21.78 3.96 -2.70
N GLY A 165 -21.56 5.02 -3.45
CA GLY A 165 -21.84 5.05 -4.89
C GLY A 165 -20.62 4.61 -5.73
N GLU A 166 -20.90 4.03 -6.91
CA GLU A 166 -19.91 3.61 -7.89
C GLU A 166 -18.98 4.75 -8.35
N TRP A 167 -19.48 6.00 -8.33
CA TRP A 167 -18.78 7.16 -8.89
C TRP A 167 -18.20 8.12 -7.85
N LEU A 168 -18.14 7.72 -6.58
CA LEU A 168 -17.60 8.53 -5.47
C LEU A 168 -16.08 8.42 -5.37
N TYR A 169 -15.39 8.59 -6.50
CA TYR A 169 -13.94 8.56 -6.63
C TYR A 169 -13.48 9.86 -7.30
N HIS A 170 -12.36 10.41 -6.85
CA HIS A 170 -11.88 11.73 -7.25
C HIS A 170 -10.52 11.60 -7.92
N ILE A 171 -10.25 12.42 -8.93
CA ILE A 171 -8.94 12.51 -9.57
C ILE A 171 -8.35 13.89 -9.32
N THR A 172 -7.09 13.93 -8.88
CA THR A 172 -6.22 15.09 -8.85
C THR A 172 -5.02 14.88 -9.75
N VAL A 173 -4.46 15.96 -10.28
CA VAL A 173 -3.23 15.94 -11.09
C VAL A 173 -2.27 16.95 -10.47
N MET A 174 -1.05 16.51 -10.19
CA MET A 174 0.01 17.32 -9.61
C MET A 174 1.08 17.61 -10.65
N GLY A 175 1.31 18.90 -10.93
CA GLY A 175 2.13 19.34 -12.04
C GLY A 175 1.40 19.23 -13.40
N GLU A 176 2.07 19.63 -14.47
CA GLU A 176 1.54 19.51 -15.82
C GLU A 176 2.14 18.28 -16.53
N PRO A 177 1.32 17.47 -17.25
CA PRO A 177 1.81 16.33 -18.00
C PRO A 177 2.95 16.71 -18.95
N SER A 178 4.14 16.14 -18.71
CA SER A 178 5.38 16.51 -19.40
C SER A 178 6.22 15.26 -19.70
N ALA A 179 7.03 15.34 -20.77
CA ALA A 179 8.01 14.32 -21.08
C ALA A 179 9.29 14.42 -20.24
N THR A 180 9.57 15.57 -19.60
CA THR A 180 10.83 15.87 -18.93
C THR A 180 10.67 16.43 -17.52
N LYS A 181 9.58 17.15 -17.25
CA LYS A 181 9.30 17.73 -15.92
C LYS A 181 8.53 16.74 -15.05
N PRO A 182 8.71 16.78 -13.72
CA PRO A 182 7.97 15.93 -12.80
C PRO A 182 6.48 16.31 -12.79
N TRP A 183 5.62 15.29 -12.75
CA TRP A 183 4.17 15.43 -12.62
C TRP A 183 3.57 14.10 -12.16
N GLY A 184 2.27 14.05 -11.97
CA GLY A 184 1.59 12.81 -11.72
C GLY A 184 0.11 13.00 -11.44
N TRP A 185 -0.55 11.94 -11.00
CA TRP A 185 -1.98 11.96 -10.71
C TRP A 185 -2.29 11.04 -9.51
N GLN A 186 -3.40 11.32 -8.89
CA GLN A 186 -3.94 10.50 -7.80
C GLN A 186 -5.41 10.20 -8.10
N ILE A 187 -5.86 8.97 -7.84
CA ILE A 187 -7.27 8.65 -7.61
C ILE A 187 -7.45 8.36 -6.13
N ASP A 188 -8.48 8.92 -5.52
CA ASP A 188 -8.82 8.71 -4.11
C ASP A 188 -10.32 8.47 -3.97
N GLY A 189 -10.67 7.39 -3.29
CA GLY A 189 -12.02 7.00 -2.97
C GLY A 189 -12.06 5.88 -1.92
N HIS A 190 -13.27 5.44 -1.59
CA HIS A 190 -13.45 4.35 -0.64
C HIS A 190 -12.77 3.07 -1.16
N HIS A 191 -11.77 2.57 -0.43
CA HIS A 191 -11.00 1.36 -0.75
C HIS A 191 -10.18 1.40 -2.07
N LEU A 192 -10.04 2.55 -2.74
CA LEU A 192 -9.21 2.69 -3.94
C LEU A 192 -8.42 3.99 -3.90
N ILE A 193 -7.13 3.87 -3.71
CA ILE A 193 -6.17 4.97 -3.82
C ILE A 193 -5.01 4.51 -4.70
N ILE A 194 -4.66 5.33 -5.71
CA ILE A 194 -3.45 5.13 -6.50
C ILE A 194 -2.76 6.48 -6.62
N ASN A 195 -1.52 6.56 -6.21
CA ASN A 195 -0.61 7.66 -6.48
C ASN A 195 0.33 7.25 -7.59
N TYR A 196 0.38 8.02 -8.67
CA TYR A 196 1.16 7.71 -9.86
C TYR A 196 2.01 8.93 -10.23
N PHE A 197 3.29 8.88 -9.86
CA PHE A 197 4.28 9.91 -10.14
C PHE A 197 5.08 9.57 -11.40
N VAL A 198 5.40 10.58 -12.21
CA VAL A 198 6.14 10.47 -13.47
C VAL A 198 7.27 11.50 -13.48
N LEU A 199 8.47 11.06 -13.84
CA LEU A 199 9.62 11.93 -14.11
C LEU A 199 10.44 11.37 -15.30
N GLY A 200 10.35 12.03 -16.44
CA GLY A 200 10.92 11.49 -17.67
C GLY A 200 10.26 10.16 -18.04
N ASP A 201 11.05 9.10 -18.10
CA ASP A 201 10.60 7.73 -18.34
C ASP A 201 10.55 6.87 -17.05
N GLN A 202 10.71 7.50 -15.88
CA GLN A 202 10.56 6.84 -14.59
C GLN A 202 9.15 7.02 -14.01
N VAL A 203 8.63 5.96 -13.42
CA VAL A 203 7.33 5.94 -12.75
C VAL A 203 7.47 5.40 -11.34
N VAL A 204 6.78 6.05 -10.39
CA VAL A 204 6.56 5.53 -9.03
C VAL A 204 5.07 5.46 -8.78
N MET A 205 4.51 4.25 -8.75
CA MET A 205 3.11 4.01 -8.39
C MET A 205 3.02 3.61 -6.91
N SER A 206 2.98 4.61 -6.05
CA SER A 206 3.04 4.41 -4.59
C SER A 206 2.78 5.73 -3.84
N PRO A 207 2.04 5.74 -2.71
CA PRO A 207 1.30 4.62 -2.13
C PRO A 207 0.12 4.16 -3.01
N VAL A 208 -0.17 2.85 -2.91
CA VAL A 208 -1.40 2.28 -3.44
C VAL A 208 -2.17 1.65 -2.29
N PHE A 209 -3.47 1.94 -2.22
CA PHE A 209 -4.40 1.24 -1.36
C PHE A 209 -5.50 0.63 -2.22
N VAL A 210 -5.73 -0.68 -2.08
CA VAL A 210 -6.85 -1.38 -2.71
C VAL A 210 -7.51 -2.31 -1.69
N GLY A 211 -8.82 -2.38 -1.75
CA GLY A 211 -9.60 -3.21 -0.84
C GLY A 211 -11.07 -3.24 -1.19
N SER A 212 -11.87 -3.85 -0.36
CA SER A 212 -13.33 -3.75 -0.39
C SER A 212 -13.97 -4.40 0.82
N GLU A 213 -15.18 -4.00 1.11
CA GLU A 213 -16.14 -4.64 1.97
C GLU A 213 -17.55 -4.52 1.31
N PRO A 214 -18.10 -5.62 0.72
CA PRO A 214 -17.52 -6.97 0.57
C PRO A 214 -16.48 -7.04 -0.55
N VAL A 215 -15.60 -8.06 -0.53
CA VAL A 215 -14.71 -8.36 -1.65
C VAL A 215 -15.35 -9.25 -2.71
N ILE A 216 -16.55 -9.78 -2.44
CA ILE A 216 -17.35 -10.59 -3.36
C ILE A 216 -18.79 -10.09 -3.39
N ALA A 217 -19.27 -9.67 -4.55
CA ALA A 217 -20.67 -9.37 -4.78
C ALA A 217 -21.47 -10.68 -4.96
N ARG A 218 -22.17 -11.11 -3.92
CA ARG A 218 -22.96 -12.36 -3.94
C ARG A 218 -24.35 -12.17 -4.53
N ALA A 219 -24.83 -10.94 -4.65
CA ALA A 219 -26.12 -10.55 -5.20
C ALA A 219 -26.06 -9.12 -5.74
N GLY A 220 -27.17 -8.59 -6.27
CA GLY A 220 -27.33 -7.22 -6.71
C GLY A 220 -26.80 -6.95 -8.12
N LYS A 221 -26.69 -5.68 -8.48
CA LYS A 221 -26.32 -5.20 -9.82
C LYS A 221 -25.01 -5.82 -10.34
N TYR A 222 -24.05 -6.04 -9.46
CA TYR A 222 -22.69 -6.49 -9.79
C TYR A 222 -22.39 -7.90 -9.31
N GLN A 223 -23.41 -8.73 -9.15
CA GLN A 223 -23.25 -10.14 -8.75
C GLN A 223 -22.18 -10.85 -9.60
N GLY A 224 -21.31 -11.59 -8.92
CA GLY A 224 -20.21 -12.35 -9.54
C GLY A 224 -18.86 -11.64 -9.55
N ILE A 225 -18.80 -10.32 -9.25
CA ILE A 225 -17.52 -9.65 -9.05
C ILE A 225 -16.86 -10.20 -7.79
N ALA A 226 -15.56 -10.54 -7.91
CA ALA A 226 -14.69 -10.94 -6.81
C ALA A 226 -13.29 -10.33 -7.04
N ILE A 227 -12.69 -9.74 -5.98
CA ILE A 227 -11.35 -9.15 -6.02
C ILE A 227 -10.44 -9.76 -4.96
N LEU A 228 -9.11 -9.64 -5.15
CA LEU A 228 -8.06 -10.02 -4.20
C LEU A 228 -8.06 -11.50 -3.77
N GLN A 229 -8.72 -12.37 -4.53
CA GLN A 229 -8.82 -13.79 -4.21
C GLN A 229 -7.51 -14.54 -4.49
N GLU A 230 -6.78 -14.15 -5.53
CA GLU A 230 -5.47 -14.72 -5.85
C GLU A 230 -4.42 -14.25 -4.84
N GLU A 231 -4.39 -12.97 -4.51
CA GLU A 231 -3.51 -12.39 -3.49
C GLU A 231 -3.72 -13.05 -2.13
N GLN A 232 -4.99 -13.34 -1.79
CA GLN A 232 -5.36 -14.09 -0.61
C GLN A 232 -4.82 -15.53 -0.65
N SER A 233 -5.10 -16.29 -1.70
CA SER A 233 -4.72 -17.70 -1.80
C SER A 233 -3.20 -17.88 -1.92
N ARG A 234 -2.50 -17.00 -2.64
CA ARG A 234 -1.04 -17.05 -2.79
C ARG A 234 -0.32 -16.68 -1.50
N GLY A 235 -0.83 -15.71 -0.71
CA GLY A 235 -0.31 -15.44 0.63
C GLY A 235 -0.40 -16.66 1.54
N LEU A 236 -1.53 -17.38 1.50
CA LEU A 236 -1.72 -18.62 2.25
C LEU A 236 -0.79 -19.75 1.75
N ALA A 237 -0.60 -19.89 0.44
CA ALA A 237 0.33 -20.86 -0.14
C ALA A 237 1.77 -20.57 0.31
N MET A 238 2.19 -19.30 0.35
CA MET A 238 3.53 -18.88 0.79
C MET A 238 3.81 -19.34 2.24
N VAL A 239 2.94 -19.04 3.20
CA VAL A 239 3.17 -19.45 4.60
C VAL A 239 3.13 -20.97 4.76
N ARG A 240 2.33 -21.67 3.98
CA ARG A 240 2.25 -23.15 4.00
C ARG A 240 3.48 -23.83 3.39
N SER A 241 4.19 -23.18 2.49
CA SER A 241 5.41 -23.70 1.86
C SER A 241 6.61 -23.71 2.81
N LEU A 242 6.52 -23.02 3.95
CA LEU A 242 7.59 -22.90 4.94
C LEU A 242 7.72 -24.16 5.79
N ASP A 243 8.95 -24.56 6.09
CA ASP A 243 9.20 -25.59 7.09
C ASP A 243 8.93 -25.08 8.52
N GLU A 244 9.04 -25.97 9.53
CA GLU A 244 8.74 -25.62 10.92
C GLU A 244 9.64 -24.50 11.46
N GLY A 245 10.94 -24.53 11.16
CA GLY A 245 11.91 -23.53 11.60
C GLY A 245 11.63 -22.16 10.95
N GLN A 246 11.32 -22.16 9.66
CA GLN A 246 10.94 -20.98 8.91
C GLN A 246 9.60 -20.38 9.39
N ARG A 247 8.60 -21.22 9.68
CA ARG A 247 7.31 -20.76 10.25
C ARG A 247 7.48 -20.07 11.60
N LYS A 248 8.36 -20.61 12.48
CA LYS A 248 8.65 -19.96 13.77
C LYS A 248 9.22 -18.54 13.61
N GLN A 249 9.90 -18.25 12.50
CA GLN A 249 10.40 -16.90 12.20
C GLN A 249 9.34 -16.03 11.49
N ALA A 250 8.56 -16.61 10.57
CA ALA A 250 7.60 -15.88 9.77
C ALA A 250 6.32 -15.52 10.55
N ILE A 251 5.81 -16.43 11.39
CA ILE A 251 4.55 -16.26 12.13
C ILE A 251 4.82 -15.47 13.41
N LEU A 252 4.42 -14.19 13.39
CA LEU A 252 4.59 -13.29 14.53
C LEU A 252 3.55 -13.53 15.63
N ASP A 253 2.33 -13.93 15.24
CA ASP A 253 1.24 -14.34 16.14
C ASP A 253 0.34 -15.33 15.40
N ALA A 254 -0.03 -16.42 16.06
CA ALA A 254 -0.97 -17.41 15.52
C ALA A 254 -2.42 -16.95 15.60
N ASN A 255 -2.71 -15.90 16.37
CA ASN A 255 -4.03 -15.33 16.52
C ASN A 255 -4.10 -13.99 15.76
N LYS A 256 -5.28 -13.70 15.20
CA LYS A 256 -5.58 -12.42 14.55
C LYS A 256 -6.81 -11.78 15.19
N PRO A 257 -6.62 -11.02 16.29
CA PRO A 257 -7.73 -10.46 17.04
C PRO A 257 -8.29 -9.16 16.46
N GLY A 258 -7.60 -8.54 15.49
CA GLY A 258 -7.97 -7.24 14.94
C GLY A 258 -7.27 -6.89 13.64
N ASN A 259 -7.33 -5.62 13.27
CA ASN A 259 -6.66 -5.06 12.11
C ASN A 259 -5.17 -4.87 12.39
N ASN A 260 -4.31 -5.15 11.39
CA ASN A 260 -2.86 -5.18 11.57
C ASN A 260 -2.07 -4.22 10.66
N ASN A 261 -2.73 -3.47 9.77
CA ASN A 261 -2.04 -2.56 8.85
C ASN A 261 -1.28 -1.45 9.59
N TYR A 262 -0.02 -1.24 9.22
CA TYR A 262 0.84 -0.18 9.74
C TYR A 262 0.81 1.09 8.89
N ALA A 263 0.65 0.96 7.57
CA ALA A 263 1.00 1.98 6.58
C ALA A 263 -0.18 2.52 5.77
N GLU A 264 -1.38 2.57 6.36
CA GLU A 264 -2.58 3.17 5.76
C GLU A 264 -2.51 4.71 5.71
N GLY A 265 -3.59 5.37 5.34
CA GLY A 265 -3.70 6.83 5.23
C GLY A 265 -3.18 7.59 6.47
N PHE A 266 -2.50 8.71 6.22
CA PHE A 266 -1.86 9.57 7.22
C PHE A 266 -0.75 8.92 8.06
N LYS A 267 -0.12 7.86 7.54
CA LYS A 267 0.99 7.15 8.19
C LYS A 267 2.24 7.14 7.31
N ASP A 268 2.52 8.25 6.65
CA ASP A 268 3.65 8.36 5.72
C ASP A 268 5.01 8.14 6.38
N ASN A 269 5.16 8.57 7.65
CA ASN A 269 6.40 8.48 8.40
C ASN A 269 6.42 7.30 9.39
N ALA A 270 5.60 6.26 9.16
CA ALA A 270 5.56 5.14 10.07
C ALA A 270 6.90 4.39 10.13
N VAL A 271 7.32 4.05 11.36
CA VAL A 271 8.46 3.15 11.58
C VAL A 271 7.93 1.72 11.62
N VAL A 272 8.30 0.93 10.62
CA VAL A 272 7.85 -0.45 10.45
C VAL A 272 9.07 -1.37 10.46
N PRO A 273 9.42 -1.99 11.59
CA PRO A 273 10.56 -2.90 11.65
C PRO A 273 10.43 -4.05 10.66
N ARG A 274 11.53 -4.44 10.01
CA ARG A 274 11.57 -5.63 9.16
C ARG A 274 11.60 -6.87 10.04
N THR A 275 10.43 -7.39 10.39
CA THR A 275 10.24 -8.62 11.15
C THR A 275 9.80 -9.75 10.23
N GLY A 276 9.96 -10.99 10.68
CA GLY A 276 9.59 -12.17 9.92
C GLY A 276 10.79 -12.90 9.31
N LEU A 277 10.52 -13.79 8.36
CA LEU A 277 11.51 -14.63 7.69
C LEU A 277 12.16 -13.86 6.53
N LEU A 278 13.49 -13.77 6.52
CA LEU A 278 14.25 -13.12 5.45
C LEU A 278 14.30 -13.99 4.18
N GLY A 279 14.27 -13.33 3.02
CA GLY A 279 14.46 -13.95 1.71
C GLY A 279 15.77 -14.70 1.55
N ALA A 280 16.83 -14.26 2.26
CA ALA A 280 18.10 -14.98 2.35
C ALA A 280 17.92 -16.42 2.89
N ASN A 281 16.94 -16.67 3.76
CA ASN A 281 16.68 -17.95 4.41
C ASN A 281 15.64 -18.82 3.65
N LEU A 282 15.19 -18.38 2.48
CA LEU A 282 14.26 -19.13 1.62
C LEU A 282 15.04 -20.00 0.62
N ASN A 283 14.52 -21.19 0.33
CA ASN A 283 14.99 -22.01 -0.78
C ASN A 283 14.54 -21.45 -2.14
N ALA A 284 15.03 -21.98 -3.23
CA ALA A 284 14.76 -21.48 -4.58
C ALA A 284 13.26 -21.47 -4.95
N ALA A 285 12.51 -22.51 -4.55
CA ALA A 285 11.07 -22.59 -4.81
C ALA A 285 10.30 -21.53 -3.99
N GLN A 286 10.63 -21.35 -2.72
CA GLN A 286 10.03 -20.35 -1.84
C GLN A 286 10.37 -18.92 -2.28
N ARG A 287 11.61 -18.65 -2.75
CA ARG A 287 11.99 -17.36 -3.35
C ARG A 287 11.15 -17.03 -4.57
N LYS A 288 10.91 -18.03 -5.43
CA LYS A 288 10.02 -17.88 -6.60
C LYS A 288 8.59 -17.59 -6.18
N GLU A 289 8.08 -18.27 -5.15
CA GLU A 289 6.73 -18.05 -4.62
C GLU A 289 6.59 -16.65 -4.04
N LEU A 290 7.55 -16.17 -3.23
CA LEU A 290 7.56 -14.83 -2.66
C LEU A 290 7.59 -13.76 -3.75
N LEU A 291 8.45 -13.92 -4.78
CA LEU A 291 8.49 -13.00 -5.93
C LEU A 291 7.18 -12.99 -6.70
N GLY A 292 6.59 -14.17 -6.97
CA GLY A 292 5.28 -14.26 -7.62
C GLY A 292 4.15 -13.63 -6.79
N LEU A 293 4.23 -13.68 -5.46
CA LEU A 293 3.29 -12.99 -4.59
C LEU A 293 3.45 -11.45 -4.68
N VAL A 294 4.68 -10.93 -4.70
CA VAL A 294 4.95 -9.49 -4.92
C VAL A 294 4.47 -9.04 -6.30
N GLU A 295 4.71 -9.86 -7.33
CA GLU A 295 4.33 -9.57 -8.70
C GLU A 295 2.82 -9.34 -8.86
N LEU A 296 1.96 -10.05 -8.10
CA LEU A 296 0.50 -9.83 -8.12
C LEU A 296 0.10 -8.37 -7.80
N PHE A 297 0.86 -7.69 -6.96
CA PHE A 297 0.60 -6.30 -6.58
C PHE A 297 1.28 -5.32 -7.54
N VAL A 298 2.51 -5.60 -7.95
CA VAL A 298 3.29 -4.74 -8.84
C VAL A 298 2.71 -4.74 -10.25
N ASP A 299 2.20 -5.86 -10.75
CA ASP A 299 1.59 -6.01 -12.08
C ASP A 299 0.24 -5.30 -12.25
N ASN A 300 -0.24 -4.59 -11.24
CA ASN A 300 -1.32 -3.62 -11.42
C ASN A 300 -0.87 -2.37 -12.21
N MET A 301 0.42 -2.07 -12.24
CA MET A 301 1.06 -1.04 -13.05
C MET A 301 1.20 -1.53 -14.51
N ASP A 302 1.39 -0.61 -15.46
CA ASP A 302 1.70 -1.01 -16.85
C ASP A 302 2.94 -1.92 -16.92
N GLY A 303 2.95 -2.84 -17.89
CA GLY A 303 3.90 -3.95 -17.89
C GLY A 303 5.38 -3.53 -17.98
N GLY A 304 5.70 -2.43 -18.65
CA GLY A 304 7.07 -1.94 -18.76
C GLY A 304 7.61 -1.45 -17.43
N HIS A 305 6.86 -0.58 -16.77
CA HIS A 305 7.25 -0.04 -15.45
C HIS A 305 7.14 -1.09 -14.34
N ALA A 306 6.19 -2.04 -14.44
CA ALA A 306 6.13 -3.19 -13.55
C ALA A 306 7.42 -4.03 -13.59
N GLN A 307 7.98 -4.28 -14.78
CA GLN A 307 9.25 -4.99 -14.93
C GLN A 307 10.42 -4.24 -14.29
N VAL A 308 10.46 -2.90 -14.44
CA VAL A 308 11.47 -2.05 -13.78
C VAL A 308 11.36 -2.19 -12.26
N LYS A 309 10.15 -2.11 -11.70
CA LYS A 309 9.91 -2.27 -10.26
C LYS A 309 10.26 -3.67 -9.77
N MET A 310 9.90 -4.72 -10.51
CA MET A 310 10.25 -6.09 -10.15
C MET A 310 11.77 -6.35 -10.23
N ALA A 311 12.52 -5.64 -11.09
CA ALA A 311 13.98 -5.72 -11.09
C ALA A 311 14.56 -5.13 -9.78
N GLU A 312 14.03 -4.02 -9.29
CA GLU A 312 14.42 -3.45 -7.98
C GLU A 312 14.10 -4.42 -6.84
N VAL A 313 12.91 -5.03 -6.85
CA VAL A 313 12.51 -6.03 -5.84
C VAL A 313 13.46 -7.23 -5.83
N ARG A 314 13.79 -7.77 -7.01
CA ARG A 314 14.71 -8.91 -7.15
C ARG A 314 16.11 -8.59 -6.63
N ALA A 315 16.61 -7.38 -6.87
CA ALA A 315 17.91 -6.93 -6.36
C ALA A 315 17.98 -6.87 -4.83
N HIS A 316 16.82 -6.74 -4.16
CA HIS A 316 16.73 -6.66 -2.70
C HIS A 316 16.06 -7.88 -2.06
N LEU A 317 15.92 -9.01 -2.79
CA LEU A 317 15.19 -10.19 -2.34
C LEU A 317 15.76 -10.76 -1.03
N GLU A 318 17.08 -10.83 -0.90
CA GLU A 318 17.71 -11.38 0.32
C GLU A 318 17.41 -10.54 1.57
N GLN A 319 17.19 -9.24 1.40
CA GLN A 319 16.81 -8.31 2.46
C GLN A 319 15.29 -8.20 2.65
N THR A 320 14.50 -8.86 1.81
CA THR A 320 13.04 -8.87 1.89
C THR A 320 12.60 -9.80 3.02
N SER A 321 11.73 -9.34 3.91
CA SER A 321 11.12 -10.17 4.95
C SER A 321 9.68 -10.50 4.60
N PHE A 322 9.25 -11.71 5.00
CA PHE A 322 7.87 -12.16 4.98
C PHE A 322 7.40 -12.41 6.41
N ALA A 323 6.34 -11.74 6.82
CA ALA A 323 5.74 -11.86 8.14
C ALA A 323 4.26 -12.24 8.04
N TRP A 324 3.77 -12.99 9.01
CA TRP A 324 2.41 -13.51 9.06
C TRP A 324 1.81 -13.36 10.46
N VAL A 325 0.50 -13.04 10.50
CA VAL A 325 -0.31 -13.04 11.73
C VAL A 325 -1.63 -13.75 11.43
N GLY A 326 -2.02 -14.71 12.26
CA GLY A 326 -3.25 -15.48 12.13
C GLY A 326 -3.04 -16.93 11.77
N GLY A 327 -4.14 -17.66 11.60
CA GLY A 327 -4.13 -19.06 11.22
C GLY A 327 -3.74 -19.29 9.76
N SER A 328 -3.47 -20.57 9.43
CA SER A 328 -3.12 -21.02 8.07
C SER A 328 -4.05 -22.11 7.52
N ALA A 329 -5.26 -22.28 8.09
CA ALA A 329 -6.31 -23.11 7.50
C ALA A 329 -7.02 -22.39 6.35
N ASP A 330 -7.81 -23.10 5.53
CA ASP A 330 -8.43 -22.52 4.33
C ASP A 330 -9.44 -21.41 4.62
N ASP A 331 -10.10 -21.47 5.77
CA ASP A 331 -11.07 -20.50 6.25
C ASP A 331 -10.48 -19.44 7.20
N SER A 332 -9.18 -19.53 7.51
CA SER A 332 -8.53 -18.60 8.45
C SER A 332 -8.55 -17.16 7.94
N VAL A 333 -8.65 -16.24 8.89
CA VAL A 333 -8.33 -14.83 8.70
C VAL A 333 -6.87 -14.58 9.06
N TYR A 334 -6.21 -13.71 8.31
CA TYR A 334 -4.78 -13.46 8.49
C TYR A 334 -4.38 -12.09 7.98
N TYR A 335 -3.18 -11.70 8.36
CA TYR A 335 -2.41 -10.60 7.82
C TYR A 335 -1.07 -11.13 7.34
N TYR A 336 -0.57 -10.64 6.22
CA TYR A 336 0.82 -10.81 5.87
C TYR A 336 1.46 -9.50 5.43
N ARG A 337 2.77 -9.43 5.66
CA ARG A 337 3.59 -8.31 5.24
C ARG A 337 4.83 -8.78 4.50
N ILE A 338 5.10 -8.15 3.37
CA ILE A 338 6.35 -8.28 2.62
C ILE A 338 7.05 -6.94 2.73
N HIS A 339 8.26 -6.92 3.29
CA HIS A 339 8.98 -5.68 3.55
C HIS A 339 10.44 -5.77 3.14
N SER A 340 10.82 -4.92 2.17
CA SER A 340 12.18 -4.75 1.68
C SER A 340 12.58 -3.28 1.74
N PRO A 341 13.84 -2.93 1.40
CA PRO A 341 14.24 -1.53 1.25
C PRO A 341 13.44 -0.74 0.22
N VAL A 342 12.86 -1.40 -0.79
CA VAL A 342 12.23 -0.76 -1.95
C VAL A 342 10.73 -1.04 -2.10
N VAL A 343 10.17 -1.97 -1.34
CA VAL A 343 8.72 -2.25 -1.35
C VAL A 343 8.24 -2.71 0.02
N LEU A 344 7.10 -2.18 0.46
CA LEU A 344 6.30 -2.68 1.57
C LEU A 344 4.92 -3.04 1.01
N ILE A 345 4.49 -4.28 1.26
CA ILE A 345 3.15 -4.76 0.94
C ILE A 345 2.53 -5.28 2.22
N GLU A 346 1.32 -4.84 2.52
CA GLU A 346 0.48 -5.34 3.61
C GLU A 346 -0.83 -5.85 3.03
N PHE A 347 -1.20 -7.07 3.37
CA PHE A 347 -2.51 -7.65 3.09
C PHE A 347 -3.17 -8.00 4.42
N ASP A 348 -4.37 -7.53 4.66
CA ASP A 348 -5.02 -7.65 5.96
C ASP A 348 -6.51 -7.96 5.83
N HIS A 349 -6.95 -9.06 6.44
CA HIS A 349 -8.37 -9.29 6.73
C HIS A 349 -8.81 -8.37 7.85
N GLN A 350 -9.79 -7.53 7.58
CA GLN A 350 -10.26 -6.49 8.49
C GLN A 350 -11.49 -6.91 9.28
N ARG A 351 -11.72 -6.24 10.40
CA ARG A 351 -13.02 -6.28 11.07
C ARG A 351 -14.08 -5.65 10.16
N PRO A 352 -15.33 -6.16 10.14
CA PRO A 352 -16.39 -5.50 9.40
C PRO A 352 -16.58 -4.06 9.91
N ALA A 353 -16.67 -3.11 9.00
CA ALA A 353 -16.90 -1.70 9.29
C ALA A 353 -18.31 -1.29 8.86
N ASN A 354 -18.62 -1.46 7.59
CA ASN A 354 -19.87 -1.01 6.98
C ASN A 354 -20.91 -2.13 6.84
N THR A 355 -20.51 -3.39 7.04
CA THR A 355 -21.39 -4.57 7.06
C THR A 355 -21.55 -5.20 8.45
N ARG A 356 -21.23 -4.47 9.51
CA ARG A 356 -21.31 -4.95 10.90
C ARG A 356 -22.67 -5.52 11.26
N HIS A 357 -23.74 -4.92 10.76
CA HIS A 357 -25.13 -5.34 10.98
C HIS A 357 -25.47 -6.69 10.32
N LEU A 358 -24.64 -7.17 9.40
CA LEU A 358 -24.79 -8.47 8.73
C LEU A 358 -23.96 -9.58 9.39
N GLN A 359 -23.12 -9.25 10.37
CA GLN A 359 -22.15 -10.17 10.96
C GLN A 359 -22.61 -10.69 12.32
N LYS A 360 -22.43 -12.00 12.56
CA LYS A 360 -22.66 -12.61 13.89
C LYS A 360 -21.64 -12.10 14.94
N ASN A 361 -20.38 -11.92 14.53
CA ASN A 361 -19.27 -11.49 15.39
C ASN A 361 -18.59 -10.24 14.81
N PRO A 362 -19.19 -9.05 14.93
CA PRO A 362 -18.67 -7.85 14.27
C PRO A 362 -17.35 -7.30 14.86
N GLN A 363 -16.84 -7.91 15.93
CA GLN A 363 -15.56 -7.56 16.54
C GLN A 363 -14.39 -8.44 16.01
N GLN A 364 -14.66 -9.45 15.20
CA GLN A 364 -13.65 -10.32 14.62
C GLN A 364 -13.39 -9.94 13.17
N PRO A 365 -12.13 -10.03 12.68
CA PRO A 365 -11.84 -9.91 11.26
C PRO A 365 -12.59 -10.94 10.42
N ILE A 366 -12.90 -10.56 9.18
CA ILE A 366 -13.63 -11.42 8.23
C ILE A 366 -12.88 -11.47 6.89
N ARG A 367 -13.02 -12.59 6.19
CA ARG A 367 -12.41 -12.78 4.85
C ARG A 367 -13.05 -11.89 3.77
N ASP A 368 -14.23 -11.36 4.03
CA ASP A 368 -15.01 -10.54 3.10
C ASP A 368 -14.73 -9.02 3.25
N HIS A 369 -13.77 -8.64 4.11
CA HIS A 369 -13.24 -7.28 4.22
C HIS A 369 -11.71 -7.34 4.15
N ILE A 370 -11.14 -6.86 3.06
CA ILE A 370 -9.70 -6.91 2.79
C ILE A 370 -9.16 -5.50 2.55
N HIS A 371 -8.03 -5.20 3.20
CA HIS A 371 -7.20 -4.05 2.91
C HIS A 371 -5.82 -4.50 2.39
N VAL A 372 -5.36 -3.86 1.33
CA VAL A 372 -4.01 -4.01 0.80
C VAL A 372 -3.36 -2.63 0.73
N VAL A 373 -2.15 -2.53 1.22
CA VAL A 373 -1.31 -1.33 1.11
C VAL A 373 -0.02 -1.68 0.41
N VAL A 374 0.36 -0.89 -0.60
CA VAL A 374 1.66 -0.99 -1.27
C VAL A 374 2.38 0.33 -1.12
N ARG A 375 3.58 0.32 -0.55
CA ARG A 375 4.42 1.50 -0.32
C ARG A 375 5.81 1.33 -0.93
N THR A 376 6.46 2.44 -1.21
CA THR A 376 7.89 2.50 -1.54
C THR A 376 8.64 3.12 -0.37
N PRO A 377 9.20 2.31 0.57
CA PRO A 377 9.89 2.80 1.75
C PRO A 377 11.08 3.71 1.44
N ASN A 378 11.69 4.25 2.51
CA ASN A 378 12.90 5.06 2.42
C ASN A 378 12.76 6.33 1.58
N GLY A 379 11.58 6.96 1.68
CA GLY A 379 11.38 8.32 1.17
C GLY A 379 10.90 8.43 -0.28
N ASN A 380 10.61 7.32 -0.97
CA ASN A 380 10.21 7.40 -2.38
C ASN A 380 8.71 7.11 -2.65
N ASP A 381 7.85 7.05 -1.65
CA ASP A 381 6.41 7.21 -1.86
C ASP A 381 6.14 8.53 -2.58
N TYR A 382 5.16 8.57 -3.46
CA TYR A 382 4.83 9.74 -4.30
C TYR A 382 5.99 10.19 -5.21
N GLY A 383 7.03 9.36 -5.39
CA GLY A 383 8.26 9.77 -6.10
C GLY A 383 9.07 10.87 -5.40
N LYS A 384 8.88 11.08 -4.09
CA LYS A 384 9.44 12.23 -3.36
C LYS A 384 10.98 12.24 -3.36
N ASP A 385 11.65 11.08 -3.30
CA ASP A 385 13.12 11.06 -3.38
C ASP A 385 13.62 11.41 -4.79
N LEU A 386 12.98 10.91 -5.85
CA LEU A 386 13.31 11.29 -7.23
C LEU A 386 13.02 12.78 -7.49
N LEU A 387 11.90 13.30 -7.00
CA LEU A 387 11.56 14.72 -7.09
C LEU A 387 12.61 15.59 -6.41
N ARG A 388 13.02 15.23 -5.18
CA ARG A 388 14.08 15.92 -4.44
C ARG A 388 15.41 15.94 -5.21
N GLN A 389 15.82 14.80 -5.78
CA GLN A 389 17.03 14.71 -6.61
C GLN A 389 16.93 15.60 -7.85
N HIS A 390 15.77 15.61 -8.52
CA HIS A 390 15.52 16.46 -9.69
C HIS A 390 15.62 17.95 -9.35
N LEU A 391 14.99 18.41 -8.27
CA LEU A 391 15.02 19.81 -7.83
C LEU A 391 16.43 20.26 -7.41
N LEU A 392 17.24 19.37 -6.82
CA LEU A 392 18.63 19.65 -6.49
C LEU A 392 19.52 19.77 -7.74
N ALA A 393 19.26 18.97 -8.78
CA ALA A 393 20.00 19.00 -10.04
C ALA A 393 19.56 20.17 -10.95
N HIS A 394 18.35 20.67 -10.79
CA HIS A 394 17.74 21.72 -11.60
C HIS A 394 17.09 22.78 -10.69
N PRO A 395 17.88 23.59 -9.95
CA PRO A 395 17.33 24.67 -9.13
C PRO A 395 16.60 25.70 -10.03
N HIS A 396 15.36 26.06 -9.67
CA HIS A 396 14.49 27.00 -10.36
C HIS A 396 14.45 28.34 -9.63
#